data_6e195d59efe285f4ee60966c491c9f0b
#
_entry.id   6e195d59efe285f4ee60966c491c9f0b
#
_cell.length_a   1.000
_cell.length_b   1.000
_cell.length_c   1.000
_cell.angle_alpha   90.00
_cell.angle_beta   90.00
_cell.angle_gamma   90.00
#
_symmetry.space_group_name_H-M   'P 1'
#
loop_
_entity.id
_entity.type
_entity.pdbx_description
1 polymer ?
#
loop_
_entity_poly.entity_id
_entity_poly.type
_entity_poly.pdbx_seq_one_letter_code
_entity_poly.pdbx_strand_id
1 'polypeptide(L)'
;MDRSRRRPGRSSRTPMTAAAVVVCALLGPACSPAPDSAPGPGTTKASSHSAAHTKDPRKCDRTLVGVAHPDDDLFFLNPEIRRTVRAGCPVDTVYLTAGDAGKKNRLKALEFVDRREYGVRAAYAEMAEAANRWERADVRADGVRVRSYRLKDNARDTDVRLTFLDLHDGLPRGQEPNSLLRLFDGSRKSIEPFQSTGSYTEDRLLAVVSALVRLSGAARILTMDHDNASFAFGLGGGVDHSDHGVGARYFRRVGYALGVPVSSYLGYTMTPLKANLSPGESAEKEEVARWYLAHRKCRASGTCANVAPFKGPLQKDWSLWIHRQYEQIHRAPRTGEILGDIGRTTYFTGRDPAQCLHAGTGPPNAGAVGIHACDGSAAQKWDMGHDSTIRPRDDPGSCLTALAPAVGLERCEPGSPSQRWAREPWRSTTWKRTAWRISGSADRCLYQDDRELPARWDDRDRQSPELKLSGCGTRPLPELYWRWGG
;
A
#
# COMPACT_ATOMS: atom_id res chain seq x y z
N MET A 1 -23.11 30.25 53.32
CA MET A 1 -23.98 31.25 52.63
C MET A 1 -23.89 30.86 51.14
N ASP A 2 -24.84 30.51 50.43
CA ASP A 2 -26.24 30.11 50.54
C ASP A 2 -26.60 29.38 49.22
N ARG A 3 -27.23 28.28 49.36
CA ARG A 3 -28.18 27.52 48.60
C ARG A 3 -28.77 28.17 47.31
N SER A 4 -28.85 27.38 46.21
CA SER A 4 -30.14 26.77 45.75
C SER A 4 -29.92 25.95 44.48
N ARG A 5 -30.02 24.66 44.51
CA ARG A 5 -31.09 23.69 44.16
C ARG A 5 -32.10 24.21 43.11
N ARG A 6 -32.14 23.54 41.94
CA ARG A 6 -33.37 23.02 41.31
C ARG A 6 -33.07 21.92 40.24
N ARG A 7 -33.61 20.74 40.45
CA ARG A 7 -34.06 19.69 39.52
C ARG A 7 -35.61 19.73 39.61
N PRO A 8 -36.39 18.94 38.83
CA PRO A 8 -36.25 18.27 37.55
C PRO A 8 -37.48 18.49 36.62
N GLY A 9 -37.39 18.05 35.36
CA GLY A 9 -38.54 17.90 34.48
C GLY A 9 -38.53 16.55 33.77
N ARG A 10 -39.40 15.65 34.20
CA ARG A 10 -39.82 14.43 33.51
C ARG A 10 -40.98 14.73 32.56
N SER A 11 -40.98 14.17 31.37
CA SER A 11 -42.19 13.75 30.62
C SER A 11 -41.72 12.89 29.47
N SER A 12 -42.18 11.84 29.21
CA SER A 12 -43.34 10.93 29.20
C SER A 12 -43.22 10.13 27.90
N ARG A 13 -43.20 8.85 28.08
CA ARG A 13 -43.26 7.81 27.04
C ARG A 13 -44.61 7.81 26.35
N THR A 14 -44.66 7.51 25.06
CA THR A 14 -45.74 6.69 24.49
C THR A 14 -45.21 5.79 23.38
N PRO A 15 -45.63 4.55 23.32
CA PRO A 15 -45.24 3.60 22.28
C PRO A 15 -46.25 3.60 21.13
N MET A 16 -45.83 3.31 19.93
CA MET A 16 -46.73 2.96 18.86
C MET A 16 -46.39 1.59 18.26
N THR A 17 -47.42 0.82 18.25
CA THR A 17 -47.64 -0.57 17.95
C THR A 17 -47.34 -0.95 16.48
N ALA A 18 -46.99 -2.18 16.33
CA ALA A 18 -46.88 -2.95 15.11
C ALA A 18 -48.22 -3.13 14.37
N ALA A 19 -48.16 -3.19 13.06
CA ALA A 19 -49.19 -3.87 12.27
C ALA A 19 -48.50 -4.68 11.17
N ALA A 20 -48.59 -6.00 11.33
CA ALA A 20 -48.32 -6.99 10.31
C ALA A 20 -49.52 -7.07 9.35
N VAL A 21 -49.24 -7.17 8.05
CA VAL A 21 -50.24 -7.67 7.09
C VAL A 21 -49.58 -8.77 6.25
N VAL A 22 -50.07 -9.96 6.49
CA VAL A 22 -49.89 -11.18 5.68
C VAL A 22 -51.05 -11.20 4.69
N VAL A 23 -50.79 -11.42 3.40
CA VAL A 23 -51.79 -12.03 2.48
C VAL A 23 -51.08 -13.02 1.55
N CYS A 24 -51.62 -14.19 1.56
CA CYS A 24 -51.26 -15.40 0.80
C CYS A 24 -51.73 -15.40 -0.64
N ALA A 25 -50.94 -16.02 -1.50
CA ALA A 25 -51.19 -17.20 -2.33
C ALA A 25 -52.30 -17.14 -3.43
N LEU A 26 -52.01 -17.55 -4.65
CA LEU A 26 -52.40 -18.85 -5.23
C LEU A 26 -52.25 -18.90 -6.78
N LEU A 27 -51.62 -19.99 -7.21
CA LEU A 27 -51.88 -20.83 -8.43
C LEU A 27 -51.33 -20.39 -9.81
N GLY A 28 -50.44 -21.29 -10.31
CA GLY A 28 -50.05 -21.45 -11.70
C GLY A 28 -51.12 -22.23 -12.52
N PRO A 29 -50.81 -22.99 -13.58
CA PRO A 29 -49.67 -23.04 -14.51
C PRO A 29 -50.07 -22.92 -16.01
N ALA A 30 -49.14 -22.81 -16.97
CA ALA A 30 -49.21 -23.56 -18.26
C ALA A 30 -48.17 -23.13 -19.32
N CYS A 31 -47.38 -24.09 -19.73
CA CYS A 31 -46.92 -24.45 -21.09
C CYS A 31 -46.57 -23.42 -22.18
N SER A 32 -45.31 -23.56 -22.61
CA SER A 32 -44.57 -23.27 -23.84
C SER A 32 -45.35 -23.15 -25.17
N PRO A 33 -44.76 -22.71 -26.29
CA PRO A 33 -43.35 -22.79 -26.71
C PRO A 33 -42.77 -21.53 -27.41
N ALA A 34 -41.47 -21.61 -27.70
CA ALA A 34 -40.67 -20.63 -28.41
C ALA A 34 -41.06 -20.44 -29.89
N PRO A 35 -40.62 -19.32 -30.54
CA PRO A 35 -39.51 -19.50 -31.44
C PRO A 35 -38.43 -18.41 -31.45
N ASP A 36 -37.28 -18.80 -31.98
CA ASP A 36 -36.07 -18.12 -32.38
C ASP A 36 -36.15 -16.64 -32.78
N SER A 37 -35.13 -15.85 -32.37
CA SER A 37 -34.23 -15.18 -33.31
C SER A 37 -33.46 -14.02 -32.70
N ALA A 38 -32.16 -14.06 -32.97
CA ALA A 38 -31.16 -13.00 -33.15
C ALA A 38 -30.41 -12.45 -31.94
N PRO A 39 -29.07 -12.26 -32.09
CA PRO A 39 -28.14 -12.02 -30.98
C PRO A 39 -28.05 -10.56 -30.60
N GLY A 40 -28.19 -10.28 -29.32
CA GLY A 40 -27.88 -9.00 -28.71
C GLY A 40 -26.40 -8.92 -28.32
N PRO A 41 -25.83 -7.71 -28.15
CA PRO A 41 -24.41 -7.51 -28.00
C PRO A 41 -23.91 -8.01 -26.63
N GLY A 42 -22.80 -8.73 -26.69
CA GLY A 42 -22.20 -9.44 -25.56
C GLY A 42 -21.84 -8.56 -24.40
N THR A 43 -22.38 -8.89 -23.26
CA THR A 43 -21.83 -8.51 -21.96
C THR A 43 -20.51 -9.25 -21.76
N THR A 44 -19.41 -8.54 -21.87
CA THR A 44 -18.09 -9.03 -21.46
C THR A 44 -18.11 -9.34 -19.97
N LYS A 45 -18.23 -10.61 -19.63
CA LYS A 45 -17.88 -11.13 -18.30
C LYS A 45 -16.44 -10.74 -18.02
N ALA A 46 -16.22 -9.97 -16.97
CA ALA A 46 -14.91 -9.77 -16.41
C ALA A 46 -14.35 -11.15 -16.03
N SER A 47 -13.48 -11.65 -16.88
CA SER A 47 -12.73 -12.87 -16.63
C SER A 47 -11.73 -12.58 -15.55
N SER A 48 -11.92 -13.17 -14.37
CA SER A 48 -10.92 -13.27 -13.32
C SER A 48 -9.80 -14.16 -13.85
N HIS A 49 -8.87 -13.58 -14.58
CA HIS A 49 -7.63 -14.27 -14.95
C HIS A 49 -6.70 -14.26 -13.74
N SER A 50 -6.94 -15.19 -12.83
CA SER A 50 -5.83 -15.80 -12.10
C SER A 50 -4.99 -16.52 -13.15
N ALA A 51 -3.94 -15.87 -13.61
CA ALA A 51 -2.94 -16.52 -14.46
C ALA A 51 -2.23 -17.57 -13.60
N ALA A 52 -2.69 -18.81 -13.69
CA ALA A 52 -1.94 -19.96 -13.24
C ALA A 52 -0.68 -20.03 -14.10
N HIS A 53 0.39 -19.39 -13.65
CA HIS A 53 1.72 -19.67 -14.17
C HIS A 53 2.14 -21.05 -13.64
N THR A 54 1.89 -22.08 -14.42
CA THR A 54 2.60 -23.35 -14.29
C THR A 54 4.04 -23.11 -14.73
N LYS A 55 4.86 -22.54 -13.86
CA LYS A 55 6.30 -22.51 -14.01
C LYS A 55 6.87 -23.81 -13.43
N ASP A 56 7.94 -24.32 -14.07
CA ASP A 56 8.76 -25.43 -13.56
C ASP A 56 8.99 -25.22 -12.06
N PRO A 57 8.60 -26.16 -11.18
CA PRO A 57 8.75 -26.03 -9.74
C PRO A 57 10.20 -25.81 -9.27
N ARG A 58 11.18 -25.92 -10.15
CA ARG A 58 12.60 -25.68 -9.88
C ARG A 58 13.09 -24.27 -10.18
N LYS A 59 12.25 -23.35 -10.65
CA LYS A 59 12.59 -21.93 -10.89
C LYS A 59 11.56 -21.00 -10.27
N CYS A 60 11.60 -20.90 -8.97
CA CYS A 60 10.84 -19.90 -8.25
C CYS A 60 11.59 -18.57 -8.15
N ASP A 61 10.89 -17.50 -8.47
CA ASP A 61 11.39 -16.14 -8.21
C ASP A 61 11.42 -15.88 -6.69
N ARG A 62 12.55 -15.39 -6.17
CA ARG A 62 12.65 -14.94 -4.78
C ARG A 62 11.73 -13.78 -4.53
N THR A 63 11.00 -13.79 -3.42
CA THR A 63 10.08 -12.74 -3.01
C THR A 63 10.60 -12.06 -1.75
N LEU A 64 10.69 -10.72 -1.79
CA LEU A 64 10.83 -9.95 -0.57
C LEU A 64 9.46 -9.42 -0.17
N VAL A 65 9.11 -9.61 1.09
CA VAL A 65 7.93 -9.02 1.73
C VAL A 65 8.42 -7.89 2.61
N GLY A 66 7.98 -6.66 2.32
CA GLY A 66 8.37 -5.48 3.07
C GLY A 66 7.16 -4.85 3.76
N VAL A 67 7.11 -4.90 5.08
CA VAL A 67 5.96 -4.41 5.87
C VAL A 67 6.42 -3.58 7.06
N ALA A 68 5.47 -2.89 7.68
CA ALA A 68 5.76 -2.05 8.83
C ALA A 68 5.90 -2.88 10.11
N HIS A 69 4.85 -3.60 10.49
CA HIS A 69 4.80 -4.27 11.79
C HIS A 69 4.84 -5.79 11.67
N PRO A 70 5.35 -6.49 12.71
CA PRO A 70 5.26 -7.95 12.79
C PRO A 70 3.80 -8.41 12.94
N ASP A 71 3.15 -8.75 11.86
CA ASP A 71 1.81 -9.32 11.61
C ASP A 71 1.07 -8.71 10.39
N ASP A 72 1.49 -7.57 9.88
CA ASP A 72 0.89 -6.96 8.68
C ASP A 72 0.88 -7.93 7.48
N ASP A 73 1.99 -8.61 7.28
CA ASP A 73 2.18 -9.63 6.26
C ASP A 73 1.18 -10.78 6.38
N LEU A 74 0.88 -11.20 7.61
CA LEU A 74 -0.02 -12.31 7.87
C LEU A 74 -1.48 -11.95 7.57
N PHE A 75 -1.88 -10.70 7.91
CA PHE A 75 -3.27 -10.25 7.76
C PHE A 75 -3.56 -9.64 6.40
N PHE A 76 -2.59 -9.02 5.74
CA PHE A 76 -2.86 -8.23 4.53
C PHE A 76 -2.27 -8.84 3.26
N LEU A 77 -1.16 -9.59 3.35
CA LEU A 77 -0.46 -10.16 2.21
C LEU A 77 -0.64 -11.70 2.07
N ASN A 78 -1.33 -12.35 2.98
CA ASN A 78 -1.78 -13.73 2.80
C ASN A 78 -3.16 -13.78 2.12
N PRO A 79 -3.42 -14.81 1.28
CA PRO A 79 -2.66 -16.06 1.12
C PRO A 79 -1.48 -16.03 0.15
N GLU A 80 -1.13 -14.90 -0.46
CA GLU A 80 -0.04 -14.86 -1.47
C GLU A 80 1.32 -15.33 -0.90
N ILE A 81 1.66 -14.91 0.33
CA ILE A 81 2.91 -15.35 0.99
C ILE A 81 2.87 -16.86 1.23
N ARG A 82 1.77 -17.38 1.77
CA ARG A 82 1.62 -18.82 2.03
C ARG A 82 1.76 -19.63 0.76
N ARG A 83 1.12 -19.21 -0.34
CA ARG A 83 1.26 -19.87 -1.65
C ARG A 83 2.71 -19.90 -2.10
N THR A 84 3.44 -18.80 -1.94
CA THR A 84 4.85 -18.69 -2.30
C THR A 84 5.71 -19.66 -1.50
N VAL A 85 5.53 -19.68 -0.17
CA VAL A 85 6.26 -20.58 0.73
C VAL A 85 5.92 -22.05 0.43
N ARG A 86 4.64 -22.38 0.25
CA ARG A 86 4.16 -23.75 -0.07
C ARG A 86 4.64 -24.25 -1.42
N ALA A 87 4.87 -23.34 -2.37
CA ALA A 87 5.49 -23.67 -3.66
C ALA A 87 7.00 -23.96 -3.56
N GLY A 88 7.60 -23.85 -2.38
CA GLY A 88 9.05 -24.02 -2.17
C GLY A 88 9.87 -22.79 -2.60
N CYS A 89 9.22 -21.65 -2.83
CA CYS A 89 9.87 -20.44 -3.29
C CYS A 89 10.47 -19.65 -2.13
N PRO A 90 11.70 -19.12 -2.24
CA PRO A 90 12.32 -18.36 -1.18
C PRO A 90 11.55 -17.08 -0.84
N VAL A 91 11.42 -16.80 0.47
CA VAL A 91 10.75 -15.60 0.99
C VAL A 91 11.62 -14.95 2.06
N ASP A 92 11.97 -13.69 1.84
CA ASP A 92 12.59 -12.82 2.83
C ASP A 92 11.58 -11.77 3.28
N THR A 93 11.25 -11.73 4.56
CA THR A 93 10.35 -10.71 5.12
C THR A 93 11.14 -9.69 5.93
N VAL A 94 10.92 -8.42 5.66
CA VAL A 94 11.55 -7.28 6.34
C VAL A 94 10.48 -6.48 7.06
N TYR A 95 10.60 -6.43 8.39
CA TYR A 95 9.79 -5.59 9.26
C TYR A 95 10.56 -4.31 9.57
N LEU A 96 9.99 -3.16 9.24
CA LEU A 96 10.65 -1.87 9.49
C LEU A 96 10.59 -1.47 10.97
N THR A 97 9.45 -1.66 11.61
CA THR A 97 9.26 -1.28 13.01
C THR A 97 9.20 -2.51 13.92
N ALA A 98 9.50 -2.30 15.18
CA ALA A 98 9.35 -3.31 16.22
C ALA A 98 7.87 -3.60 16.56
N GLY A 99 6.96 -2.70 16.18
CA GLY A 99 5.55 -2.77 16.54
C GLY A 99 5.34 -2.70 18.06
N ASP A 100 6.08 -1.83 18.74
CA ASP A 100 6.06 -1.65 20.19
C ASP A 100 4.78 -0.98 20.70
N ALA A 101 3.93 -0.49 19.78
CA ALA A 101 2.64 0.13 20.02
C ALA A 101 2.71 1.30 21.03
N GLY A 102 3.79 2.08 20.99
CA GLY A 102 4.02 3.24 21.85
C GLY A 102 4.00 2.96 23.35
N LYS A 103 4.37 1.74 23.76
CA LYS A 103 4.39 1.36 25.17
C LYS A 103 5.47 2.11 25.94
N LYS A 104 5.06 2.94 26.90
CA LYS A 104 5.98 3.78 27.70
C LYS A 104 6.92 2.98 28.62
N ASN A 105 6.46 1.85 29.14
CA ASN A 105 7.30 1.01 29.99
C ASN A 105 8.19 0.12 29.12
N ARG A 106 9.50 0.36 29.16
CA ARG A 106 10.50 -0.31 28.34
C ARG A 106 10.45 -1.85 28.44
N LEU A 107 10.35 -2.40 29.63
CA LEU A 107 10.32 -3.85 29.82
C LEU A 107 9.04 -4.46 29.23
N LYS A 108 7.88 -3.81 29.44
CA LYS A 108 6.61 -4.25 28.83
C LYS A 108 6.60 -4.08 27.31
N ALA A 109 7.29 -3.07 26.79
CA ALA A 109 7.45 -2.86 25.36
C ALA A 109 8.29 -3.99 24.75
N LEU A 110 9.46 -4.30 25.33
CA LEU A 110 10.32 -5.41 24.89
C LEU A 110 9.58 -6.76 24.92
N GLU A 111 8.91 -7.04 26.03
CA GLU A 111 8.11 -8.27 26.14
C GLU A 111 7.00 -8.35 25.09
N PHE A 112 6.38 -7.24 24.75
CA PHE A 112 5.35 -7.16 23.73
C PHE A 112 5.91 -7.41 22.32
N VAL A 113 7.04 -6.81 22.00
CA VAL A 113 7.76 -7.00 20.74
C VAL A 113 8.21 -8.45 20.59
N ASP A 114 8.86 -9.02 21.61
CA ASP A 114 9.31 -10.42 21.58
C ASP A 114 8.16 -11.38 21.29
N ARG A 115 6.98 -11.15 21.87
CA ARG A 115 5.80 -11.97 21.63
C ARG A 115 5.30 -11.87 20.20
N ARG A 116 5.31 -10.67 19.60
CA ARG A 116 4.92 -10.50 18.20
C ARG A 116 5.89 -11.21 17.26
N GLU A 117 7.18 -11.02 17.46
CA GLU A 117 8.21 -11.68 16.68
C GLU A 117 8.18 -13.21 16.82
N TYR A 118 7.92 -13.71 18.01
CA TYR A 118 7.77 -15.13 18.21
C TYR A 118 6.54 -15.66 17.49
N GLY A 119 5.45 -14.90 17.50
CA GLY A 119 4.20 -15.23 16.80
C GLY A 119 4.40 -15.30 15.28
N VAL A 120 5.07 -14.32 14.68
CA VAL A 120 5.31 -14.35 13.22
C VAL A 120 6.24 -15.49 12.83
N ARG A 121 7.26 -15.80 13.64
CA ARG A 121 8.11 -16.98 13.40
C ARG A 121 7.30 -18.27 13.39
N ALA A 122 6.36 -18.43 14.34
CA ALA A 122 5.49 -19.60 14.38
C ALA A 122 4.54 -19.67 13.16
N ALA A 123 3.99 -18.54 12.74
CA ALA A 123 3.13 -18.45 11.57
C ALA A 123 3.88 -18.84 10.27
N TYR A 124 5.12 -18.38 10.11
CA TYR A 124 5.94 -18.78 8.94
C TYR A 124 6.37 -20.24 8.99
N ALA A 125 6.66 -20.78 10.17
CA ALA A 125 6.94 -22.21 10.32
C ALA A 125 5.73 -23.06 9.91
N GLU A 126 4.51 -22.63 10.27
CA GLU A 126 3.27 -23.27 9.81
C GLU A 126 3.12 -23.18 8.29
N MET A 127 3.31 -22.00 7.70
CA MET A 127 3.26 -21.84 6.24
C MET A 127 4.23 -22.75 5.51
N ALA A 128 5.40 -23.00 6.11
CA ALA A 128 6.44 -23.89 5.57
C ALA A 128 6.26 -25.38 5.93
N GLU A 129 5.20 -25.76 6.64
CA GLU A 129 5.02 -27.13 7.18
C GLU A 129 6.23 -27.62 7.99
N ALA A 130 6.81 -26.72 8.78
CA ALA A 130 8.04 -26.95 9.53
C ALA A 130 7.85 -26.82 11.04
N ALA A 131 8.77 -27.41 11.79
CA ALA A 131 8.88 -27.10 13.20
C ALA A 131 9.29 -25.64 13.41
N ASN A 132 8.76 -24.97 14.44
CA ASN A 132 9.10 -23.58 14.75
C ASN A 132 10.52 -23.46 15.32
N ARG A 133 11.52 -23.78 14.51
CA ARG A 133 12.95 -23.76 14.84
C ARG A 133 13.69 -22.78 13.94
N TRP A 134 14.30 -21.78 14.54
CA TRP A 134 14.94 -20.68 13.86
C TRP A 134 16.40 -20.53 14.31
N GLU A 135 17.26 -20.29 13.35
CA GLU A 135 18.63 -19.88 13.59
C GLU A 135 18.73 -18.36 13.48
N ARG A 136 19.40 -17.74 14.44
CA ARG A 136 19.74 -16.33 14.32
C ARG A 136 20.84 -16.16 13.29
N ALA A 137 20.55 -15.44 12.23
CA ALA A 137 21.42 -15.24 11.06
C ALA A 137 21.46 -13.75 10.70
N ASP A 138 21.99 -12.92 11.62
CA ASP A 138 22.05 -11.47 11.44
C ASP A 138 22.74 -11.13 10.12
N VAL A 139 22.20 -10.15 9.41
CA VAL A 139 22.75 -9.69 8.14
C VAL A 139 23.44 -8.34 8.28
N ARG A 140 24.42 -8.07 7.44
CA ARG A 140 25.04 -6.75 7.36
C ARG A 140 24.55 -6.05 6.10
N ALA A 141 23.76 -5.00 6.28
CA ALA A 141 23.15 -4.20 5.21
C ALA A 141 23.67 -2.77 5.28
N ASP A 142 24.37 -2.31 4.28
CA ASP A 142 25.00 -0.98 4.23
C ASP A 142 25.77 -0.62 5.53
N GLY A 143 26.59 -1.57 6.00
CA GLY A 143 27.38 -1.40 7.24
C GLY A 143 26.57 -1.58 8.54
N VAL A 144 25.24 -1.62 8.48
CA VAL A 144 24.38 -1.82 9.65
C VAL A 144 24.19 -3.33 9.88
N ARG A 145 24.37 -3.77 11.13
CA ARG A 145 24.00 -5.11 11.55
C ARG A 145 22.52 -5.17 11.83
N VAL A 146 21.78 -5.93 11.03
CA VAL A 146 20.32 -6.08 11.14
C VAL A 146 20.02 -7.48 11.64
N ARG A 147 19.15 -7.55 12.65
CA ARG A 147 18.74 -8.80 13.27
C ARG A 147 17.87 -9.61 12.32
N SER A 148 18.25 -10.89 12.13
CA SER A 148 17.57 -11.76 11.21
C SER A 148 17.51 -13.19 11.73
N TYR A 149 16.49 -13.93 11.30
CA TYR A 149 16.28 -15.34 11.61
C TYR A 149 15.99 -16.14 10.34
N ARG A 150 16.57 -17.32 10.24
CA ARG A 150 16.35 -18.27 9.14
C ARG A 150 15.65 -19.51 9.66
N LEU A 151 14.57 -19.93 8.98
CA LEU A 151 13.84 -21.14 9.32
C LEU A 151 14.73 -22.38 9.07
N LYS A 152 14.71 -23.31 10.02
CA LYS A 152 15.46 -24.57 9.96
C LYS A 152 14.54 -25.74 9.62
N ASP A 153 15.13 -26.77 9.05
CA ASP A 153 14.54 -28.11 8.96
C ASP A 153 13.12 -28.14 8.37
N ASN A 154 12.89 -27.43 7.28
CA ASN A 154 11.62 -27.53 6.58
C ASN A 154 11.70 -28.57 5.44
N ALA A 155 10.63 -29.34 5.28
CA ALA A 155 10.56 -30.48 4.36
C ALA A 155 10.73 -30.10 2.87
N ARG A 156 10.55 -28.81 2.54
CA ARG A 156 10.63 -28.28 1.17
C ARG A 156 11.97 -27.62 0.88
N ASP A 157 12.87 -27.55 1.86
CA ASP A 157 14.12 -26.79 1.81
C ASP A 157 13.92 -25.33 1.36
N THR A 158 12.76 -24.77 1.69
CA THR A 158 12.41 -23.40 1.34
C THR A 158 13.22 -22.42 2.19
N ASP A 159 13.94 -21.51 1.55
CA ASP A 159 14.70 -20.48 2.25
C ASP A 159 13.71 -19.38 2.75
N VAL A 160 13.40 -19.41 4.04
CA VAL A 160 12.54 -18.43 4.70
C VAL A 160 13.36 -17.65 5.72
N ARG A 161 13.39 -16.33 5.55
CA ARG A 161 14.11 -15.41 6.43
C ARG A 161 13.20 -14.30 6.92
N LEU A 162 13.31 -13.95 8.20
CA LEU A 162 12.65 -12.82 8.82
C LEU A 162 13.70 -11.84 9.35
N THR A 163 13.59 -10.58 8.97
CA THR A 163 14.58 -9.53 9.27
C THR A 163 13.88 -8.35 9.94
N PHE A 164 14.45 -7.83 11.02
CA PHE A 164 13.86 -6.81 11.88
C PHE A 164 14.78 -5.60 11.98
N LEU A 165 14.31 -4.43 11.48
CA LEU A 165 15.05 -3.16 11.61
C LEU A 165 14.86 -2.51 12.97
N ASP A 166 13.84 -2.92 13.70
CA ASP A 166 13.55 -2.46 15.05
C ASP A 166 13.30 -0.94 15.20
N LEU A 167 12.79 -0.25 14.19
CA LEU A 167 12.35 1.13 14.32
C LEU A 167 11.13 1.22 15.24
N HIS A 168 10.84 2.40 15.78
CA HIS A 168 9.64 2.59 16.59
C HIS A 168 8.36 2.45 15.77
N ASP A 169 7.33 1.86 16.37
CA ASP A 169 5.95 1.99 15.91
C ASP A 169 5.55 3.47 15.98
N GLY A 170 5.21 4.05 14.83
CA GLY A 170 4.92 5.46 14.69
C GLY A 170 3.59 5.88 15.30
N LEU A 171 2.80 4.91 15.77
CA LEU A 171 1.40 5.09 16.13
C LEU A 171 0.53 5.48 14.91
N PRO A 172 -0.79 5.35 14.97
CA PRO A 172 -1.66 5.43 13.80
C PRO A 172 -1.50 6.66 12.92
N ARG A 173 -1.06 7.79 13.50
CA ARG A 173 -0.88 9.07 12.79
C ARG A 173 0.55 9.59 12.80
N GLY A 174 1.53 8.75 13.09
CA GLY A 174 2.92 9.16 13.19
C GLY A 174 3.23 10.05 14.39
N GLN A 175 2.50 9.89 15.51
CA GLN A 175 2.68 10.73 16.70
C GLN A 175 3.98 10.45 17.44
N GLU A 176 4.53 9.24 17.28
CA GLU A 176 5.81 8.89 17.88
C GLU A 176 6.94 9.79 17.33
N PRO A 177 7.76 10.42 18.18
CA PRO A 177 8.84 11.30 17.73
C PRO A 177 9.85 10.64 16.78
N ASN A 178 10.08 9.33 16.90
CA ASN A 178 10.96 8.56 16.04
C ASN A 178 10.20 7.74 14.98
N SER A 179 9.03 8.23 14.52
CA SER A 179 8.21 7.53 13.52
C SER A 179 8.78 7.63 12.11
N LEU A 180 8.45 6.62 11.30
CA LEU A 180 8.72 6.64 9.86
C LEU A 180 8.10 7.86 9.17
N LEU A 181 6.90 8.29 9.61
CA LEU A 181 6.21 9.45 9.04
C LEU A 181 7.02 10.73 9.22
N ARG A 182 7.57 10.97 10.42
CA ARG A 182 8.36 12.17 10.69
C ARG A 182 9.70 12.21 9.95
N LEU A 183 10.25 11.04 9.64
CA LEU A 183 11.41 10.93 8.78
C LEU A 183 11.04 11.26 7.32
N PHE A 184 9.92 10.72 6.87
CA PHE A 184 9.44 10.85 5.49
C PHE A 184 9.02 12.29 5.14
N ASP A 185 8.29 12.97 6.02
CA ASP A 185 7.84 14.36 5.81
C ASP A 185 8.96 15.40 6.08
N GLY A 186 10.11 14.94 6.54
CA GLY A 186 11.27 15.80 6.83
C GLY A 186 11.20 16.59 8.14
N SER A 187 10.14 16.41 8.93
CA SER A 187 10.03 17.04 10.25
C SER A 187 11.08 16.52 11.25
N ARG A 188 11.66 15.35 10.95
CA ARG A 188 12.84 14.79 11.59
C ARG A 188 13.92 14.49 10.56
N LYS A 189 15.14 14.92 10.83
CA LYS A 189 16.30 14.61 9.97
C LYS A 189 16.81 13.18 10.18
N SER A 190 16.58 12.62 11.36
CA SER A 190 16.91 11.24 11.69
C SER A 190 15.98 10.72 12.78
N ILE A 191 15.81 9.40 12.82
CA ILE A 191 15.06 8.67 13.84
C ILE A 191 15.95 7.61 14.49
N GLU A 192 15.66 7.29 15.74
CA GLU A 192 16.36 6.26 16.49
C GLU A 192 15.56 4.95 16.47
N PRO A 193 16.22 3.78 16.43
CA PRO A 193 15.54 2.50 16.53
C PRO A 193 15.11 2.20 17.98
N PHE A 194 14.12 1.33 18.10
CA PHE A 194 13.57 0.91 19.39
C PHE A 194 14.53 0.04 20.21
N GLN A 195 15.23 -0.91 19.57
CA GLN A 195 16.06 -1.90 20.28
C GLN A 195 17.56 -1.78 19.98
N SER A 196 17.94 -1.36 18.80
CA SER A 196 19.34 -1.24 18.39
C SER A 196 19.90 0.16 18.70
N THR A 197 21.19 0.34 18.49
CA THR A 197 21.88 1.63 18.63
C THR A 197 22.08 2.28 17.27
N GLY A 198 22.20 3.59 17.26
CA GLY A 198 22.43 4.39 16.06
C GLY A 198 21.19 5.19 15.67
N SER A 199 21.25 5.79 14.50
CA SER A 199 20.15 6.58 13.95
C SER A 199 20.03 6.34 12.45
N TYR A 200 18.83 6.55 11.92
CA TYR A 200 18.52 6.46 10.49
C TYR A 200 18.13 7.83 9.98
N THR A 201 18.92 8.39 9.07
CA THR A 201 18.44 9.39 8.12
C THR A 201 17.63 8.69 7.02
N GLU A 202 16.87 9.42 6.22
CA GLU A 202 16.12 8.83 5.12
C GLU A 202 17.05 8.09 4.13
N ASP A 203 18.16 8.73 3.74
CA ASP A 203 19.14 8.12 2.83
C ASP A 203 19.73 6.83 3.40
N ARG A 204 20.05 6.82 4.70
CA ARG A 204 20.56 5.61 5.35
C ARG A 204 19.51 4.50 5.41
N LEU A 205 18.26 4.83 5.71
CA LEU A 205 17.17 3.85 5.69
C LEU A 205 17.00 3.25 4.29
N LEU A 206 16.96 4.09 3.26
CA LEU A 206 16.87 3.64 1.87
C LEU A 206 18.08 2.79 1.45
N ALA A 207 19.30 3.15 1.90
CA ALA A 207 20.50 2.37 1.62
C ALA A 207 20.46 0.99 2.28
N VAL A 208 20.04 0.92 3.55
CA VAL A 208 19.87 -0.36 4.29
C VAL A 208 18.81 -1.22 3.64
N VAL A 209 17.62 -0.69 3.35
CA VAL A 209 16.54 -1.44 2.68
C VAL A 209 16.98 -1.90 1.29
N SER A 210 17.68 -1.05 0.52
CA SER A 210 18.24 -1.43 -0.78
C SER A 210 19.24 -2.58 -0.68
N ALA A 211 20.10 -2.55 0.35
CA ALA A 211 21.05 -3.63 0.60
C ALA A 211 20.33 -4.93 0.96
N LEU A 212 19.26 -4.88 1.77
CA LEU A 212 18.45 -6.06 2.10
C LEU A 212 17.79 -6.66 0.85
N VAL A 213 17.21 -5.82 -0.02
CA VAL A 213 16.63 -6.27 -1.29
C VAL A 213 17.68 -6.94 -2.19
N ARG A 214 18.90 -6.36 -2.30
CA ARG A 214 19.99 -6.99 -3.07
C ARG A 214 20.47 -8.30 -2.45
N LEU A 215 20.64 -8.34 -1.12
CA LEU A 215 21.05 -9.54 -0.39
C LEU A 215 20.05 -10.68 -0.52
N SER A 216 18.76 -10.36 -0.55
CA SER A 216 17.72 -11.37 -0.79
C SER A 216 17.75 -11.90 -2.22
N GLY A 217 18.26 -11.14 -3.18
CA GLY A 217 18.12 -11.47 -4.61
C GLY A 217 16.68 -11.47 -5.10
N ALA A 218 15.83 -10.66 -4.48
CA ALA A 218 14.41 -10.63 -4.78
C ALA A 218 14.12 -10.22 -6.22
N ALA A 219 13.29 -11.00 -6.90
CA ALA A 219 12.74 -10.68 -8.23
C ALA A 219 11.44 -9.89 -8.16
N ARG A 220 10.81 -9.82 -6.99
CA ARG A 220 9.61 -9.01 -6.70
C ARG A 220 9.57 -8.60 -5.23
N ILE A 221 8.92 -7.47 -4.97
CA ILE A 221 8.63 -6.98 -3.62
C ILE A 221 7.11 -6.97 -3.43
N LEU A 222 6.65 -7.51 -2.32
CA LEU A 222 5.27 -7.38 -1.85
C LEU A 222 5.28 -6.42 -0.66
N THR A 223 4.39 -5.44 -0.64
CA THR A 223 4.32 -4.45 0.44
C THR A 223 2.88 -4.01 0.71
N MET A 224 2.69 -3.13 1.70
CA MET A 224 1.42 -2.52 2.00
C MET A 224 1.03 -1.45 0.96
N ASP A 225 -0.12 -0.81 1.14
CA ASP A 225 -0.62 0.23 0.23
C ASP A 225 0.22 1.51 0.28
N HIS A 226 1.13 1.64 -0.67
CA HIS A 226 1.98 2.83 -0.80
C HIS A 226 1.25 4.08 -1.31
N ASP A 227 0.01 3.96 -1.74
CA ASP A 227 -0.79 5.09 -2.22
C ASP A 227 -1.69 5.66 -1.12
N ASN A 228 -1.83 4.97 0.01
CA ASN A 228 -2.61 5.49 1.13
C ASN A 228 -1.92 6.69 1.78
N ALA A 229 -2.69 7.74 2.00
CA ALA A 229 -2.26 8.94 2.71
C ALA A 229 -3.24 9.36 3.81
N SER A 230 -4.24 8.56 4.08
CA SER A 230 -5.22 8.83 5.13
C SER A 230 -4.87 8.00 6.35
N PHE A 231 -4.24 8.62 7.36
CA PHE A 231 -3.70 7.94 8.52
C PHE A 231 -4.50 8.23 9.78
N ALA A 232 -5.03 7.18 10.38
CA ALA A 232 -5.62 7.22 11.71
C ALA A 232 -5.78 5.79 12.24
N PHE A 233 -6.06 5.66 13.53
CA PHE A 233 -6.59 4.42 14.06
C PHE A 233 -8.07 4.34 13.72
N GLY A 234 -8.41 3.52 12.75
CA GLY A 234 -9.79 3.36 12.32
C GLY A 234 -9.98 2.06 11.59
N LEU A 235 -10.49 1.08 12.29
CA LEU A 235 -10.82 -0.22 11.73
C LEU A 235 -12.10 -0.17 10.86
N GLY A 236 -12.70 1.00 10.72
CA GLY A 236 -13.88 1.24 9.87
C GLY A 236 -13.61 1.35 8.37
N GLY A 237 -12.33 1.27 7.96
CA GLY A 237 -11.95 1.09 6.56
C GLY A 237 -11.76 2.36 5.71
N GLY A 238 -11.75 3.53 6.32
CA GLY A 238 -11.47 4.77 5.59
C GLY A 238 -10.02 5.24 5.70
N VAL A 239 -9.27 4.67 6.62
CA VAL A 239 -7.94 5.11 7.02
C VAL A 239 -7.05 3.91 7.31
N ASP A 240 -5.76 4.12 7.26
CA ASP A 240 -4.77 3.09 7.59
C ASP A 240 -3.76 3.62 8.60
N HIS A 241 -2.85 2.77 9.04
CA HIS A 241 -1.74 3.17 9.90
C HIS A 241 -0.69 3.95 9.11
N SER A 242 -0.10 5.00 9.71
CA SER A 242 0.93 5.80 9.03
C SER A 242 2.12 4.96 8.57
N ASP A 243 2.55 4.02 9.39
CA ASP A 243 3.70 3.18 9.08
C ASP A 243 3.42 2.25 7.89
N HIS A 244 2.17 1.80 7.68
CA HIS A 244 1.80 0.99 6.53
C HIS A 244 2.06 1.77 5.23
N GLY A 245 1.48 2.96 5.10
CA GLY A 245 1.62 3.76 3.89
C GLY A 245 3.03 4.29 3.67
N VAL A 246 3.69 4.77 4.72
CA VAL A 246 5.06 5.32 4.61
C VAL A 246 6.09 4.22 4.43
N GLY A 247 6.00 3.13 5.19
CA GLY A 247 6.88 1.98 5.02
C GLY A 247 6.81 1.42 3.60
N ALA A 248 5.60 1.30 3.06
CA ALA A 248 5.38 0.85 1.69
C ALA A 248 6.00 1.80 0.65
N ARG A 249 5.99 3.13 0.89
CA ARG A 249 6.66 4.10 0.02
C ARG A 249 8.18 3.91 0.00
N TYR A 250 8.80 3.58 1.12
CA TYR A 250 10.22 3.25 1.13
C TYR A 250 10.53 2.00 0.29
N PHE A 251 9.73 0.94 0.39
CA PHE A 251 9.90 -0.24 -0.46
C PHE A 251 9.64 0.07 -1.94
N ARG A 252 8.66 0.91 -2.26
CA ARG A 252 8.42 1.36 -3.64
C ARG A 252 9.61 2.13 -4.21
N ARG A 253 10.17 3.09 -3.47
CA ARG A 253 11.38 3.84 -3.89
C ARG A 253 12.56 2.92 -4.13
N VAL A 254 12.78 1.95 -3.26
CA VAL A 254 13.83 0.94 -3.43
C VAL A 254 13.56 0.05 -4.65
N GLY A 255 12.33 -0.39 -4.85
CA GLY A 255 11.94 -1.18 -6.02
C GLY A 255 12.22 -0.43 -7.32
N TYR A 256 11.86 0.88 -7.40
CA TYR A 256 12.21 1.72 -8.53
C TYR A 256 13.72 1.84 -8.74
N ALA A 257 14.47 2.16 -7.68
CA ALA A 257 15.92 2.34 -7.76
C ALA A 257 16.67 1.07 -8.20
N LEU A 258 16.13 -0.10 -7.90
CA LEU A 258 16.74 -1.39 -8.24
C LEU A 258 16.11 -2.08 -9.46
N GLY A 259 15.05 -1.51 -10.04
CA GLY A 259 14.31 -2.12 -11.13
C GLY A 259 13.55 -3.40 -10.72
N VAL A 260 13.20 -3.55 -9.43
CA VAL A 260 12.45 -4.69 -8.91
C VAL A 260 10.97 -4.33 -8.83
N PRO A 261 10.06 -5.12 -9.45
CA PRO A 261 8.63 -4.85 -9.42
C PRO A 261 8.08 -4.91 -8.00
N VAL A 262 7.14 -4.00 -7.70
CA VAL A 262 6.49 -3.88 -6.41
C VAL A 262 4.98 -4.07 -6.58
N SER A 263 4.42 -5.03 -5.86
CA SER A 263 2.99 -5.22 -5.66
C SER A 263 2.59 -4.71 -4.28
N SER A 264 1.52 -3.92 -4.21
CA SER A 264 1.02 -3.39 -2.95
C SER A 264 -0.37 -3.92 -2.61
N TYR A 265 -0.63 -4.07 -1.32
CA TYR A 265 -1.85 -4.65 -0.79
C TYR A 265 -2.51 -3.72 0.23
N LEU A 266 -3.84 -3.63 0.17
CA LEU A 266 -4.60 -2.83 1.11
C LEU A 266 -4.43 -3.36 2.53
N GLY A 267 -4.24 -2.44 3.47
CA GLY A 267 -4.25 -2.70 4.90
C GLY A 267 -5.66 -2.59 5.49
N TYR A 268 -5.84 -1.77 6.51
CA TYR A 268 -7.14 -1.58 7.17
C TYR A 268 -8.24 -1.13 6.21
N THR A 269 -7.90 -0.44 5.14
CA THR A 269 -8.82 0.05 4.11
C THR A 269 -9.57 -1.06 3.37
N MET A 270 -9.15 -2.32 3.49
CA MET A 270 -9.92 -3.45 2.95
C MET A 270 -11.12 -3.87 3.81
N THR A 271 -11.22 -3.36 5.05
CA THR A 271 -12.25 -3.78 6.02
C THR A 271 -13.69 -3.66 5.48
N PRO A 272 -14.11 -2.56 4.84
CA PRO A 272 -15.47 -2.41 4.32
C PRO A 272 -15.70 -3.15 3.00
N LEU A 273 -14.65 -3.66 2.36
CA LEU A 273 -14.78 -4.35 1.08
C LEU A 273 -15.44 -5.72 1.25
N LYS A 274 -15.96 -6.27 0.16
CA LYS A 274 -16.53 -7.61 0.15
C LYS A 274 -15.44 -8.65 0.42
N ALA A 275 -15.80 -9.77 1.04
CA ALA A 275 -14.92 -10.94 1.07
C ALA A 275 -14.61 -11.38 -0.37
N ASN A 276 -13.35 -11.64 -0.67
CA ASN A 276 -12.90 -12.00 -2.03
C ASN A 276 -12.02 -13.25 -2.06
N LEU A 277 -11.73 -13.82 -0.90
CA LEU A 277 -11.05 -15.11 -0.78
C LEU A 277 -12.07 -16.25 -0.78
N SER A 278 -11.69 -17.37 -1.37
CA SER A 278 -12.46 -18.62 -1.28
C SER A 278 -12.51 -19.13 0.17
N PRO A 279 -13.47 -20.02 0.52
CA PRO A 279 -13.51 -20.64 1.85
C PRO A 279 -12.20 -21.34 2.22
N GLY A 280 -11.56 -22.03 1.27
CA GLY A 280 -10.27 -22.68 1.51
C GLY A 280 -9.14 -21.71 1.83
N GLU A 281 -8.99 -20.66 1.02
CA GLU A 281 -8.00 -19.60 1.24
C GLU A 281 -8.23 -18.86 2.56
N SER A 282 -9.48 -18.62 2.91
CA SER A 282 -9.85 -18.02 4.19
C SER A 282 -9.46 -18.90 5.36
N ALA A 283 -9.73 -20.21 5.27
CA ALA A 283 -9.35 -21.16 6.30
C ALA A 283 -7.83 -21.27 6.48
N GLU A 284 -7.08 -21.30 5.38
CA GLU A 284 -5.63 -21.30 5.40
C GLU A 284 -5.04 -20.03 6.02
N LYS A 285 -5.60 -18.88 5.69
CA LYS A 285 -5.19 -17.59 6.27
C LYS A 285 -5.53 -17.52 7.76
N GLU A 286 -6.69 -18.05 8.14
CA GLU A 286 -7.11 -18.14 9.53
C GLU A 286 -6.18 -19.04 10.36
N GLU A 287 -5.75 -20.17 9.82
CA GLU A 287 -4.80 -21.06 10.48
C GLU A 287 -3.49 -20.36 10.80
N VAL A 288 -2.90 -19.65 9.83
CA VAL A 288 -1.70 -18.83 10.01
C VAL A 288 -1.89 -17.79 11.12
N ALA A 289 -3.03 -17.08 11.11
CA ALA A 289 -3.37 -16.11 12.14
C ALA A 289 -3.52 -16.76 13.53
N ARG A 290 -4.09 -17.96 13.62
CA ARG A 290 -4.26 -18.70 14.87
C ARG A 290 -2.92 -19.16 15.47
N TRP A 291 -1.96 -19.55 14.65
CA TRP A 291 -0.61 -19.86 15.09
C TRP A 291 0.12 -18.59 15.59
N TYR A 292 0.03 -17.47 14.88
CA TYR A 292 0.54 -16.20 15.35
C TYR A 292 -0.02 -15.83 16.73
N LEU A 293 -1.33 -15.90 16.90
CA LEU A 293 -2.02 -15.54 18.15
C LEU A 293 -1.64 -16.43 19.33
N ALA A 294 -1.53 -17.74 19.10
CA ALA A 294 -1.13 -18.69 20.13
C ALA A 294 0.25 -18.35 20.70
N HIS A 295 1.20 -18.08 19.81
CA HIS A 295 2.59 -17.81 20.16
C HIS A 295 2.84 -16.38 20.62
N ARG A 296 2.04 -15.41 20.15
CA ARG A 296 2.10 -14.01 20.62
C ARG A 296 1.92 -13.88 22.15
N LYS A 297 1.22 -14.82 22.78
CA LYS A 297 1.03 -14.85 24.23
C LYS A 297 2.18 -15.49 25.00
N CYS A 298 3.11 -16.12 24.32
CA CYS A 298 4.23 -16.82 24.91
C CYS A 298 5.45 -15.91 25.11
N ARG A 299 6.14 -16.06 26.24
CA ARG A 299 7.46 -15.46 26.42
C ARG A 299 8.50 -16.27 25.65
N ALA A 300 9.54 -15.61 25.10
CA ALA A 300 10.61 -16.22 24.29
C ALA A 300 11.45 -17.29 25.04
N SER A 301 11.18 -17.54 26.30
CA SER A 301 11.95 -18.42 27.20
C SER A 301 11.50 -19.88 27.18
N GLY A 302 11.40 -20.52 26.02
CA GLY A 302 11.30 -21.99 25.94
C GLY A 302 9.97 -22.65 26.32
N THR A 303 9.02 -21.91 26.92
CA THR A 303 7.74 -22.44 27.37
C THR A 303 6.70 -22.63 26.27
N CYS A 304 7.02 -22.24 25.03
CA CYS A 304 6.07 -22.19 23.92
C CYS A 304 6.28 -23.29 22.87
N ALA A 305 7.16 -24.22 23.10
CA ALA A 305 7.55 -25.24 22.10
C ALA A 305 6.38 -26.16 21.69
N ASN A 306 5.35 -26.31 22.51
CA ASN A 306 4.21 -27.21 22.29
C ASN A 306 2.86 -26.50 22.34
N VAL A 307 2.81 -25.23 21.90
CA VAL A 307 1.55 -24.48 21.88
C VAL A 307 0.70 -24.91 20.69
N ALA A 308 -0.55 -25.23 20.95
CA ALA A 308 -1.54 -25.49 19.88
C ALA A 308 -2.05 -24.16 19.28
N PRO A 309 -2.58 -24.16 18.06
CA PRO A 309 -3.22 -23.00 17.48
C PRO A 309 -4.29 -22.40 18.39
N PHE A 310 -4.42 -21.09 18.37
CA PHE A 310 -5.42 -20.40 19.19
C PHE A 310 -6.84 -20.82 18.79
N LYS A 311 -7.63 -21.32 19.78
CA LYS A 311 -8.99 -21.83 19.54
C LYS A 311 -10.10 -20.83 19.88
N GLY A 312 -9.76 -19.67 20.46
CA GLY A 312 -10.74 -18.67 20.83
C GLY A 312 -11.29 -17.87 19.65
N PRO A 313 -12.29 -17.03 19.86
CA PRO A 313 -12.79 -16.12 18.82
C PRO A 313 -11.71 -15.12 18.41
N LEU A 314 -11.61 -14.88 17.12
CA LEU A 314 -10.76 -13.79 16.61
C LEU A 314 -11.37 -12.44 16.97
N GLN A 315 -10.53 -11.44 17.12
CA GLN A 315 -11.01 -10.06 17.25
C GLN A 315 -11.83 -9.69 16.02
N LYS A 316 -12.83 -8.82 16.19
CA LYS A 316 -13.79 -8.47 15.15
C LYS A 316 -13.14 -8.12 13.81
N ASP A 317 -12.12 -7.30 13.83
CA ASP A 317 -11.46 -6.84 12.61
C ASP A 317 -10.62 -7.94 11.97
N TRP A 318 -9.93 -8.74 12.77
CA TRP A 318 -9.17 -9.88 12.28
C TRP A 318 -10.06 -10.92 11.62
N SER A 319 -11.26 -11.16 12.18
CA SER A 319 -12.26 -12.02 11.56
C SER A 319 -12.75 -11.52 10.20
N LEU A 320 -12.69 -10.21 9.97
CA LEU A 320 -13.00 -9.61 8.68
C LEU A 320 -11.85 -9.74 7.69
N TRP A 321 -10.62 -9.52 8.14
CA TRP A 321 -9.43 -9.53 7.26
C TRP A 321 -9.07 -10.93 6.76
N ILE A 322 -9.40 -11.98 7.50
CA ILE A 322 -9.17 -13.37 7.07
C ILE A 322 -9.83 -13.68 5.73
N HIS A 323 -10.97 -13.08 5.42
CA HIS A 323 -11.73 -13.33 4.21
C HIS A 323 -11.36 -12.39 3.05
N ARG A 324 -10.29 -11.59 3.19
CA ARG A 324 -9.93 -10.54 2.23
C ARG A 324 -8.45 -10.50 1.96
N GLN A 325 -8.12 -10.27 0.69
CA GLN A 325 -6.80 -9.83 0.23
C GLN A 325 -7.01 -8.98 -1.02
N TYR A 326 -6.56 -7.75 -1.01
CA TYR A 326 -6.73 -6.84 -2.13
C TYR A 326 -5.39 -6.27 -2.56
N GLU A 327 -4.95 -6.65 -3.75
CA GLU A 327 -3.82 -6.02 -4.42
C GLU A 327 -4.27 -4.68 -5.02
N GLN A 328 -3.49 -3.64 -4.83
CA GLN A 328 -3.70 -2.34 -5.41
C GLN A 328 -3.19 -2.34 -6.85
N ILE A 329 -4.10 -2.35 -7.80
CA ILE A 329 -3.76 -2.39 -9.23
C ILE A 329 -4.00 -1.02 -9.84
N HIS A 330 -2.94 -0.44 -10.42
CA HIS A 330 -3.05 0.79 -11.19
C HIS A 330 -3.47 0.46 -12.62
N ARG A 331 -4.54 1.11 -13.10
CA ARG A 331 -4.98 0.95 -14.48
C ARG A 331 -3.99 1.54 -15.48
N ALA A 332 -4.07 1.11 -16.72
CA ALA A 332 -3.37 1.78 -17.82
C ALA A 332 -3.97 3.17 -18.08
N PRO A 333 -3.17 4.15 -18.58
CA PRO A 333 -3.69 5.44 -19.00
C PRO A 333 -4.60 5.27 -20.22
N ARG A 334 -5.67 6.06 -20.27
CA ARG A 334 -6.49 6.22 -21.49
C ARG A 334 -5.82 7.19 -22.44
N THR A 335 -6.23 7.20 -23.71
CA THR A 335 -5.65 8.10 -24.73
C THR A 335 -5.66 9.56 -24.26
N GLY A 336 -4.49 10.17 -24.30
CA GLY A 336 -4.24 11.56 -23.84
C GLY A 336 -4.07 11.74 -22.35
N GLU A 337 -4.36 10.74 -21.49
CA GLU A 337 -4.12 10.86 -20.05
C GLU A 337 -2.63 10.78 -19.73
N ILE A 338 -2.18 11.64 -18.83
CA ILE A 338 -0.88 11.56 -18.17
C ILE A 338 -1.14 11.20 -16.72
N LEU A 339 -0.90 9.94 -16.36
CA LEU A 339 -1.09 9.43 -15.02
C LEU A 339 0.21 9.52 -14.24
N GLY A 340 0.10 10.04 -13.02
CA GLY A 340 1.17 9.86 -12.05
C GLY A 340 1.39 8.39 -11.72
N ASP A 341 2.62 8.01 -11.43
CA ASP A 341 2.92 6.66 -10.92
C ASP A 341 2.70 6.57 -9.39
N ILE A 342 2.32 7.69 -8.78
CA ILE A 342 1.77 7.77 -7.43
C ILE A 342 0.25 7.86 -7.56
N GLY A 343 -0.43 6.78 -7.20
CA GLY A 343 -1.89 6.75 -7.10
C GLY A 343 -2.37 7.25 -5.74
N ARG A 344 -3.65 7.05 -5.49
CA ARG A 344 -4.31 7.36 -4.23
C ARG A 344 -5.31 6.30 -3.88
N THR A 345 -5.18 5.72 -2.69
CA THR A 345 -6.30 5.04 -2.08
C THR A 345 -7.24 6.10 -1.53
N THR A 346 -8.37 6.27 -2.16
CA THR A 346 -9.40 7.17 -1.65
C THR A 346 -10.07 6.56 -0.42
N TYR A 347 -10.62 7.42 0.42
CA TYR A 347 -11.38 7.05 1.62
C TYR A 347 -12.48 6.00 1.35
N PHE A 348 -12.98 5.95 0.13
CA PHE A 348 -13.94 4.97 -0.34
C PHE A 348 -13.24 4.04 -1.32
N THR A 349 -12.82 2.92 -0.84
CA THR A 349 -12.27 1.81 -1.62
C THR A 349 -13.24 1.40 -2.72
N GLY A 350 -12.73 1.19 -3.91
CA GLY A 350 -13.51 0.88 -5.13
C GLY A 350 -13.48 1.98 -6.19
N ARG A 351 -12.86 3.14 -5.89
CA ARG A 351 -12.54 4.14 -6.91
C ARG A 351 -11.16 3.86 -7.51
N ASP A 352 -11.00 4.21 -8.77
CA ASP A 352 -9.72 4.21 -9.45
C ASP A 352 -8.70 5.07 -8.67
N PRO A 353 -7.60 4.50 -8.16
CA PRO A 353 -6.58 5.27 -7.43
C PRO A 353 -5.75 6.16 -8.34
N ALA A 354 -5.96 6.09 -9.66
CA ALA A 354 -5.17 6.83 -10.64
C ALA A 354 -5.30 8.34 -10.45
N GLN A 355 -4.17 9.02 -10.53
CA GLN A 355 -4.04 10.47 -10.46
C GLN A 355 -3.60 10.99 -11.82
N CYS A 356 -4.34 11.94 -12.37
CA CYS A 356 -4.11 12.53 -13.68
C CYS A 356 -3.52 13.93 -13.57
N LEU A 357 -2.61 14.26 -14.49
CA LEU A 357 -2.26 15.65 -14.75
C LEU A 357 -3.50 16.38 -15.23
N HIS A 358 -3.84 17.50 -14.60
CA HIS A 358 -5.08 18.25 -14.79
C HIS A 358 -4.78 19.72 -15.12
N ALA A 359 -5.36 20.20 -16.19
CA ALA A 359 -5.31 21.60 -16.61
C ALA A 359 -6.46 22.38 -15.99
N GLY A 360 -6.20 23.46 -15.27
CA GLY A 360 -7.22 24.42 -14.83
C GLY A 360 -7.57 25.36 -15.97
N THR A 361 -8.60 25.03 -16.75
CA THR A 361 -8.99 25.78 -17.97
C THR A 361 -10.08 26.81 -17.75
N GLY A 362 -10.57 26.96 -16.50
CA GLY A 362 -11.65 27.90 -16.14
C GLY A 362 -11.39 28.72 -14.88
N PRO A 363 -12.01 29.93 -14.74
CA PRO A 363 -11.93 30.71 -13.51
C PRO A 363 -12.46 29.91 -12.31
N PRO A 364 -11.88 30.03 -11.09
CA PRO A 364 -10.72 30.88 -10.75
C PRO A 364 -9.36 30.24 -11.02
N ASN A 365 -9.29 29.03 -11.59
CA ASN A 365 -8.07 28.22 -11.71
C ASN A 365 -7.42 28.28 -13.11
N ALA A 366 -7.84 29.24 -13.97
CA ALA A 366 -7.26 29.40 -15.30
C ALA A 366 -5.73 29.53 -15.23
N GLY A 367 -5.02 28.70 -15.99
CA GLY A 367 -3.56 28.66 -16.00
C GLY A 367 -2.93 27.77 -14.92
N ALA A 368 -3.68 27.25 -13.97
CA ALA A 368 -3.16 26.30 -12.98
C ALA A 368 -2.99 24.90 -13.60
N VAL A 369 -1.96 24.20 -13.16
CA VAL A 369 -1.79 22.75 -13.45
C VAL A 369 -1.61 22.01 -12.15
N GLY A 370 -2.26 20.89 -12.01
CA GLY A 370 -2.22 20.10 -10.79
C GLY A 370 -2.35 18.60 -11.07
N ILE A 371 -2.38 17.83 -9.99
CA ILE A 371 -2.63 16.40 -10.01
C ILE A 371 -3.99 16.18 -9.34
N HIS A 372 -4.92 15.54 -10.03
CA HIS A 372 -6.26 15.29 -9.55
C HIS A 372 -6.67 13.83 -9.82
N ALA A 373 -7.62 13.32 -9.03
CA ALA A 373 -8.23 12.04 -9.33
C ALA A 373 -8.72 12.00 -10.77
N CYS A 374 -8.44 10.91 -11.49
CA CYS A 374 -8.86 10.79 -12.87
C CYS A 374 -10.38 10.69 -12.99
N ASP A 375 -10.98 11.67 -13.65
CA ASP A 375 -12.43 11.76 -13.90
C ASP A 375 -12.81 11.57 -15.37
N GLY A 376 -11.79 11.53 -16.26
CA GLY A 376 -11.98 11.38 -17.70
C GLY A 376 -12.32 12.66 -18.45
N SER A 377 -12.32 13.82 -17.77
CA SER A 377 -12.59 15.13 -18.37
C SER A 377 -11.58 15.50 -19.45
N ALA A 378 -11.93 16.48 -20.30
CA ALA A 378 -11.07 17.03 -21.33
C ALA A 378 -9.82 17.72 -20.71
N ALA A 379 -10.00 18.34 -19.53
CA ALA A 379 -8.92 18.96 -18.76
C ALA A 379 -7.81 17.98 -18.30
N GLN A 380 -8.05 16.69 -18.41
CA GLN A 380 -7.07 15.63 -18.10
C GLN A 380 -6.50 14.97 -19.37
N LYS A 381 -6.75 15.53 -20.54
CA LYS A 381 -6.24 15.04 -21.82
C LYS A 381 -5.19 15.98 -22.38
N TRP A 382 -4.05 15.42 -22.73
CA TRP A 382 -2.86 16.15 -23.15
C TRP A 382 -2.30 15.59 -24.46
N ASP A 383 -1.80 16.44 -25.29
CA ASP A 383 -1.07 16.08 -26.50
C ASP A 383 0.37 16.65 -26.45
N MET A 384 1.31 15.89 -27.00
CA MET A 384 2.67 16.38 -27.20
C MET A 384 2.82 16.81 -28.66
N GLY A 385 3.06 18.09 -28.87
CA GLY A 385 3.30 18.65 -30.18
C GLY A 385 4.66 18.24 -30.79
N HIS A 386 4.78 18.31 -32.09
CA HIS A 386 6.07 18.11 -32.80
C HIS A 386 7.13 19.11 -32.37
N ASP A 387 6.71 20.27 -31.85
CA ASP A 387 7.55 21.34 -31.29
C ASP A 387 8.02 21.05 -29.86
N SER A 388 7.74 19.84 -29.35
CA SER A 388 8.06 19.42 -27.99
C SER A 388 7.25 20.14 -26.88
N THR A 389 6.15 20.79 -27.21
CA THR A 389 5.23 21.38 -26.24
C THR A 389 4.22 20.32 -25.76
N ILE A 390 3.76 20.45 -24.53
CA ILE A 390 2.64 19.66 -23.96
C ILE A 390 1.45 20.60 -23.83
N ARG A 391 0.32 20.25 -24.45
CA ARG A 391 -0.87 21.07 -24.54
C ARG A 391 -2.12 20.33 -24.04
N PRO A 392 -2.99 20.98 -23.25
CA PRO A 392 -4.30 20.40 -22.97
C PRO A 392 -5.14 20.35 -24.25
N ARG A 393 -5.91 19.27 -24.43
CA ARG A 393 -6.74 19.10 -25.64
C ARG A 393 -7.88 20.10 -25.74
N ASP A 394 -8.39 20.53 -24.61
CA ASP A 394 -9.48 21.52 -24.54
C ASP A 394 -9.00 22.97 -24.69
N ASP A 395 -7.69 23.20 -24.57
CA ASP A 395 -7.06 24.52 -24.80
C ASP A 395 -5.70 24.38 -25.51
N PRO A 396 -5.68 24.09 -26.81
CA PRO A 396 -4.43 23.88 -27.54
C PRO A 396 -3.62 25.17 -27.76
N GLY A 397 -4.16 26.34 -27.41
CA GLY A 397 -3.47 27.62 -27.42
C GLY A 397 -2.56 27.82 -26.21
N SER A 398 -2.76 27.03 -25.16
CA SER A 398 -1.96 27.05 -23.94
C SER A 398 -0.96 25.89 -23.90
N CYS A 399 0.23 26.15 -23.39
CA CYS A 399 1.32 25.18 -23.23
C CYS A 399 1.69 25.00 -21.77
N LEU A 400 1.97 23.74 -21.40
CA LEU A 400 2.57 23.44 -20.11
C LEU A 400 3.89 24.21 -20.00
N THR A 401 4.03 25.03 -18.97
CA THR A 401 5.15 25.95 -18.79
C THR A 401 5.85 25.71 -17.44
N ALA A 402 7.17 25.67 -17.49
CA ALA A 402 8.01 25.58 -16.29
C ALA A 402 8.16 26.98 -15.68
N LEU A 403 7.52 27.17 -14.51
CA LEU A 403 7.50 28.43 -13.75
C LEU A 403 8.33 28.36 -12.46
N ALA A 404 9.33 27.54 -12.40
CA ALA A 404 10.17 27.11 -11.28
C ALA A 404 9.96 27.85 -9.95
N PRO A 405 9.58 27.17 -8.85
CA PRO A 405 9.45 25.72 -8.74
C PRO A 405 8.10 25.15 -9.23
N ALA A 406 7.16 26.00 -9.59
CA ALA A 406 5.83 25.65 -10.04
C ALA A 406 5.77 25.24 -11.51
N VAL A 407 4.63 24.71 -11.90
CA VAL A 407 4.24 24.39 -13.27
C VAL A 407 2.87 25.02 -13.53
N GLY A 408 2.70 25.60 -14.70
CA GLY A 408 1.45 26.25 -15.07
C GLY A 408 1.15 26.15 -16.57
N LEU A 409 0.06 26.78 -16.99
CA LEU A 409 -0.28 27.02 -18.41
C LEU A 409 -0.04 28.46 -18.77
N GLU A 410 0.64 28.67 -19.84
CA GLU A 410 0.78 29.99 -20.49
C GLU A 410 0.49 29.85 -21.98
N ARG A 411 0.18 30.98 -22.63
CA ARG A 411 0.04 30.99 -24.09
C ARG A 411 1.27 30.38 -24.74
N CYS A 412 1.05 29.52 -25.72
CA CYS A 412 2.16 28.89 -26.44
C CYS A 412 3.01 29.94 -27.16
N GLU A 413 4.30 29.99 -26.86
CA GLU A 413 5.29 30.83 -27.48
C GLU A 413 6.27 29.97 -28.28
N PRO A 414 6.34 30.19 -29.64
CA PRO A 414 7.26 29.43 -30.46
C PRO A 414 8.72 29.57 -29.98
N GLY A 415 9.36 28.43 -29.72
CA GLY A 415 10.76 28.40 -29.32
C GLY A 415 11.04 28.65 -27.84
N SER A 416 10.03 28.93 -27.01
CA SER A 416 10.20 29.15 -25.57
C SER A 416 10.84 27.94 -24.87
N PRO A 417 12.00 28.09 -24.24
CA PRO A 417 12.66 26.98 -23.55
C PRO A 417 11.83 26.44 -22.34
N SER A 418 11.05 27.32 -21.70
CA SER A 418 10.20 26.94 -20.55
C SER A 418 8.99 26.09 -20.92
N GLN A 419 8.67 26.01 -22.24
CA GLN A 419 7.54 25.24 -22.77
C GLN A 419 7.98 23.98 -23.53
N ARG A 420 9.29 23.71 -23.61
CA ARG A 420 9.82 22.52 -24.28
C ARG A 420 10.03 21.38 -23.28
N TRP A 421 9.46 20.24 -23.62
CA TRP A 421 9.49 19.05 -22.79
C TRP A 421 9.99 17.84 -23.57
N ALA A 422 10.77 16.99 -22.91
CA ALA A 422 11.19 15.71 -23.44
C ALA A 422 10.53 14.56 -22.67
N ARG A 423 10.28 13.46 -23.34
CA ARG A 423 9.85 12.19 -22.73
C ARG A 423 11.00 11.21 -22.79
N GLU A 424 11.48 10.79 -21.65
CA GLU A 424 12.52 9.78 -21.55
C GLU A 424 11.90 8.49 -21.00
N PRO A 425 11.97 7.37 -21.74
CA PRO A 425 11.39 6.12 -21.28
C PRO A 425 12.24 5.52 -20.17
N TRP A 426 11.58 5.08 -19.12
CA TRP A 426 12.18 4.22 -18.13
C TRP A 426 11.62 2.81 -18.25
N ARG A 427 12.50 1.83 -18.40
CA ARG A 427 12.13 0.42 -18.51
C ARG A 427 13.02 -0.41 -17.61
N SER A 428 12.41 -1.22 -16.76
CA SER A 428 13.11 -2.29 -16.08
C SER A 428 12.93 -3.59 -16.87
N THR A 429 13.99 -4.39 -16.96
CA THR A 429 13.92 -5.75 -17.53
C THR A 429 13.01 -6.67 -16.72
N THR A 430 12.90 -6.42 -15.42
CA THR A 430 12.05 -7.19 -14.48
C THR A 430 10.67 -6.56 -14.31
N TRP A 431 10.55 -5.25 -14.40
CA TRP A 431 9.30 -4.51 -14.28
C TRP A 431 8.77 -4.13 -15.65
N LYS A 432 7.80 -4.86 -16.15
CA LYS A 432 7.25 -4.70 -17.51
C LYS A 432 6.46 -3.39 -17.75
N ARG A 433 6.49 -2.45 -16.82
CA ARG A 433 5.87 -1.13 -16.98
C ARG A 433 6.72 -0.22 -17.86
N THR A 434 6.09 0.53 -18.75
CA THR A 434 6.70 1.67 -19.40
C THR A 434 6.22 2.92 -18.65
N ALA A 435 7.16 3.63 -18.07
CA ALA A 435 6.94 4.94 -17.48
C ALA A 435 7.81 5.97 -18.19
N TRP A 436 7.42 7.23 -18.11
CA TRP A 436 8.09 8.31 -18.79
C TRP A 436 8.56 9.34 -17.77
N ARG A 437 9.82 9.71 -17.82
CA ARG A 437 10.31 10.89 -17.17
C ARG A 437 10.03 12.08 -18.11
N ILE A 438 9.32 13.09 -17.61
CA ILE A 438 9.00 14.31 -18.37
C ILE A 438 9.93 15.41 -17.89
N SER A 439 10.92 15.76 -18.73
CA SER A 439 11.94 16.74 -18.41
C SER A 439 11.77 18.00 -19.26
N GLY A 440 11.91 19.15 -18.62
CA GLY A 440 12.00 20.45 -19.26
C GLY A 440 13.43 20.96 -19.40
N SER A 441 13.60 22.24 -19.64
CA SER A 441 14.92 22.90 -19.69
C SER A 441 15.62 22.83 -18.32
N ALA A 442 16.96 22.99 -18.34
CA ALA A 442 17.81 23.05 -17.13
C ALA A 442 17.72 21.84 -16.21
N ASP A 443 17.60 20.61 -16.76
CA ASP A 443 17.53 19.35 -16.04
C ASP A 443 16.42 19.33 -14.95
N ARG A 444 15.26 19.93 -15.27
CA ARG A 444 14.09 19.97 -14.42
C ARG A 444 13.04 18.98 -14.90
N CYS A 445 12.54 18.15 -14.00
CA CYS A 445 11.52 17.15 -14.28
C CYS A 445 10.21 17.46 -13.57
N LEU A 446 9.10 17.07 -14.19
CA LEU A 446 7.81 17.01 -13.49
C LEU A 446 7.90 16.04 -12.33
N TYR A 447 7.55 16.52 -11.15
CA TYR A 447 7.69 15.81 -9.90
C TYR A 447 6.37 15.78 -9.13
N GLN A 448 6.01 14.61 -8.66
CA GLN A 448 4.83 14.39 -7.82
C GLN A 448 5.26 14.39 -6.36
N ASP A 449 5.08 15.51 -5.65
CA ASP A 449 5.47 15.58 -4.25
C ASP A 449 4.38 14.99 -3.35
N ASP A 450 4.66 13.85 -2.76
CA ASP A 450 3.77 13.15 -1.83
C ASP A 450 4.17 13.32 -0.36
N ARG A 451 5.23 14.08 -0.06
CA ARG A 451 5.78 14.21 1.30
C ARG A 451 4.86 14.94 2.27
N GLU A 452 4.15 15.95 1.79
CA GLU A 452 3.25 16.72 2.62
C GLU A 452 1.88 16.05 2.86
N LEU A 453 1.57 15.01 2.10
CA LEU A 453 0.27 14.35 2.18
C LEU A 453 -0.02 13.70 3.52
N PRO A 454 0.96 13.03 4.17
CA PRO A 454 0.76 12.48 5.49
C PRO A 454 0.46 13.53 6.57
N ALA A 455 0.90 14.78 6.36
CA ALA A 455 0.62 15.87 7.29
C ALA A 455 -0.77 16.50 7.12
N ARG A 456 -1.44 16.21 5.99
CA ARG A 456 -2.75 16.76 5.61
C ARG A 456 -3.88 15.73 5.62
N TRP A 457 -3.74 14.68 6.41
CA TRP A 457 -4.67 13.54 6.46
C TRP A 457 -6.12 13.91 6.78
N ASP A 458 -6.37 15.01 7.43
CA ASP A 458 -7.68 15.57 7.79
C ASP A 458 -8.29 16.47 6.70
N ASP A 459 -7.50 16.89 5.71
CA ASP A 459 -7.96 17.66 4.55
C ASP A 459 -8.38 16.69 3.41
N ARG A 460 -9.65 16.30 3.44
CA ARG A 460 -10.22 15.31 2.50
C ARG A 460 -10.23 15.79 1.06
N ASP A 461 -10.17 17.09 0.82
CA ASP A 461 -10.25 17.69 -0.50
C ASP A 461 -8.86 17.80 -1.17
N ARG A 462 -7.78 17.66 -0.39
CA ARG A 462 -6.40 17.79 -0.87
C ARG A 462 -5.62 16.47 -0.81
N GLN A 463 -6.17 15.42 -1.37
CA GLN A 463 -5.55 14.09 -1.33
C GLN A 463 -4.62 13.80 -2.52
N SER A 464 -4.37 14.75 -3.39
CA SER A 464 -3.48 14.56 -4.54
C SER A 464 -2.07 15.05 -4.23
N PRO A 465 -1.02 14.40 -4.80
CA PRO A 465 0.35 14.89 -4.73
C PRO A 465 0.43 16.32 -5.28
N GLU A 466 1.34 17.12 -4.75
CA GLU A 466 1.60 18.43 -5.31
C GLU A 466 2.47 18.28 -6.57
N LEU A 467 2.11 19.00 -7.64
CA LEU A 467 2.90 19.05 -8.85
C LEU A 467 3.98 20.12 -8.72
N LYS A 468 5.23 19.71 -8.85
CA LYS A 468 6.39 20.59 -8.76
C LYS A 468 7.39 20.33 -9.90
N LEU A 469 8.36 21.22 -10.03
CA LEU A 469 9.58 20.95 -10.74
C LEU A 469 10.69 20.58 -9.77
N SER A 470 11.37 19.48 -10.04
CA SER A 470 12.53 19.02 -9.28
C SER A 470 13.67 18.67 -10.24
N GLY A 471 14.90 18.58 -9.74
CA GLY A 471 16.01 18.03 -10.53
C GLY A 471 15.69 16.62 -10.99
N CYS A 472 16.04 16.28 -12.23
CA CYS A 472 15.76 14.97 -12.79
C CYS A 472 16.49 13.84 -12.07
N GLY A 473 17.62 14.13 -11.43
CA GLY A 473 18.41 13.18 -10.67
C GLY A 473 18.94 11.99 -11.49
N THR A 474 19.81 11.22 -10.88
CA THR A 474 20.37 10.01 -11.51
C THR A 474 19.66 8.73 -11.06
N ARG A 475 18.91 8.79 -9.97
CA ARG A 475 18.18 7.62 -9.44
C ARG A 475 16.73 7.65 -9.89
N PRO A 476 16.17 6.54 -10.40
CA PRO A 476 14.77 6.47 -10.68
C PRO A 476 13.98 6.49 -9.36
N LEU A 477 13.05 7.44 -9.27
CA LEU A 477 12.11 7.60 -8.15
C LEU A 477 10.70 7.57 -8.71
N PRO A 478 9.72 6.93 -8.04
CA PRO A 478 8.34 6.87 -8.53
C PRO A 478 7.73 8.25 -8.74
N GLU A 479 8.16 9.24 -7.96
CA GLU A 479 7.72 10.63 -8.02
C GLU A 479 8.07 11.35 -9.33
N LEU A 480 9.07 10.85 -10.07
CA LEU A 480 9.54 11.42 -11.34
C LEU A 480 8.90 10.77 -12.59
N TYR A 481 8.12 9.71 -12.41
CA TYR A 481 7.63 8.92 -13.54
C TYR A 481 6.13 9.05 -13.74
N TRP A 482 5.78 9.08 -15.02
CA TRP A 482 4.43 9.28 -15.51
C TRP A 482 4.10 8.21 -16.54
N ARG A 483 2.86 7.76 -16.55
CA ARG A 483 2.35 6.85 -17.57
C ARG A 483 1.48 7.65 -18.53
N TRP A 484 1.84 7.68 -19.80
CA TRP A 484 1.15 8.46 -20.81
C TRP A 484 0.42 7.54 -21.79
N GLY A 485 -0.90 7.74 -21.97
CA GLY A 485 -1.71 7.09 -22.97
C GLY A 485 -1.56 7.83 -24.31
N GLY A 486 -0.78 7.23 -25.22
CA GLY A 486 -0.59 7.71 -26.58
C GLY A 486 -1.55 7.10 -27.56
#